data_427b00c1bb3071b33b3991666197b8b3
#
_entry.id   427b00c1bb3071b33b3991666197b8b3
#
_cell.length_a   1.000
_cell.length_b   1.000
_cell.length_c   1.000
_cell.angle_alpha   90.00
_cell.angle_beta   90.00
_cell.angle_gamma   90.00
#
_symmetry.space_group_name_H-M   'P 1'
#
loop_
_entity.id
_entity.type
_entity.pdbx_description
1 polymer ?
#
loop_
_entity_poly.entity_id
_entity_poly.type
_entity_poly.pdbx_seq_one_letter_code
_entity_poly.pdbx_strand_id
1 'polypeptide(L)'
;MGSSSHVHQSLWKNGENAFYDPADKLGMSKVMKHYMAGLLSYTSDITFFLAPYVNSYKRFAKGTFAPTRIIWSVDNRTAGFRLCGAGSKNVRVECRIGGSDMNPYLAIAAQIAAGIAGIENKLLLDEPAKGDVYQGNTKMIPASLREAK
;
A
#
# COMPACT_ATOMS: atom_id res chain seq x y z
N MET A 1 -18.40 11.35 -6.10
CA MET A 1 -17.49 10.48 -5.31
C MET A 1 -17.19 9.26 -6.16
N GLY A 2 -15.95 8.76 -6.13
CA GLY A 2 -15.56 7.54 -6.87
C GLY A 2 -15.59 6.31 -5.97
N SER A 3 -15.69 5.12 -6.56
CA SER A 3 -15.55 3.85 -5.85
C SER A 3 -14.08 3.43 -5.75
N SER A 4 -13.69 2.79 -4.66
CA SER A 4 -12.36 2.23 -4.45
C SER A 4 -12.28 0.76 -4.88
N SER A 5 -11.08 0.33 -5.21
CA SER A 5 -10.72 -1.08 -5.34
C SER A 5 -9.49 -1.35 -4.47
N HIS A 6 -9.68 -2.07 -3.38
CA HIS A 6 -8.58 -2.40 -2.47
C HIS A 6 -7.96 -3.74 -2.86
N VAL A 7 -6.64 -3.78 -2.91
CA VAL A 7 -5.88 -4.99 -3.24
C VAL A 7 -5.20 -5.50 -1.99
N HIS A 8 -5.58 -6.71 -1.55
CA HIS A 8 -4.91 -7.41 -0.47
C HIS A 8 -3.85 -8.35 -1.02
N GLN A 9 -2.66 -8.33 -0.42
CA GLN A 9 -1.50 -9.07 -0.90
C GLN A 9 -0.82 -9.82 0.24
N SER A 10 -0.43 -11.06 -0.02
CA SER A 10 0.51 -11.85 0.78
C SER A 10 1.29 -12.77 -0.15
N LEU A 11 2.55 -13.01 0.18
CA LEU A 11 3.38 -13.98 -0.56
C LEU A 11 3.40 -15.31 0.19
N TRP A 12 3.33 -16.39 -0.57
CA TRP A 12 3.30 -17.74 -0.02
C TRP A 12 4.43 -18.59 -0.61
N LYS A 13 5.02 -19.41 0.24
CA LYS A 13 6.05 -20.37 -0.18
C LYS A 13 5.79 -21.71 0.51
N ASN A 14 5.70 -22.78 -0.26
CA ASN A 14 5.47 -24.14 0.25
C ASN A 14 4.21 -24.26 1.15
N GLY A 15 3.15 -23.49 0.85
CA GLY A 15 1.90 -23.52 1.62
C GLY A 15 1.92 -22.65 2.90
N GLU A 16 3.00 -21.92 3.15
CA GLU A 16 3.13 -21.03 4.30
C GLU A 16 3.18 -19.56 3.88
N ASN A 17 2.58 -18.68 4.70
CA ASN A 17 2.62 -17.24 4.49
C ASN A 17 4.03 -16.70 4.74
N ALA A 18 4.76 -16.36 3.68
CA ALA A 18 6.11 -15.82 3.75
C ALA A 18 6.18 -14.41 4.38
N PHE A 19 5.03 -13.75 4.55
CA PHE A 19 4.94 -12.47 5.25
C PHE A 19 4.90 -12.63 6.77
N TYR A 20 4.59 -13.84 7.29
CA TYR A 20 4.46 -14.07 8.71
C TYR A 20 5.78 -14.43 9.39
N ASP A 21 6.02 -13.81 10.55
CA ASP A 21 7.09 -14.16 11.48
C ASP A 21 6.53 -14.10 12.92
N PRO A 22 6.45 -15.24 13.63
CA PRO A 22 5.91 -15.28 14.98
C PRO A 22 6.79 -14.56 16.02
N ALA A 23 8.06 -14.30 15.72
CA ALA A 23 8.97 -13.58 16.60
C ALA A 23 8.82 -12.04 16.49
N ASP A 24 8.16 -11.55 15.45
CA ASP A 24 7.93 -10.12 15.27
C ASP A 24 6.65 -9.67 16.00
N LYS A 25 6.70 -8.52 16.66
CA LYS A 25 5.58 -7.96 17.43
C LYS A 25 4.29 -7.78 16.62
N LEU A 26 4.43 -7.43 15.35
CA LEU A 26 3.30 -7.26 14.42
C LEU A 26 3.10 -8.49 13.52
N GLY A 27 3.90 -9.54 13.71
CA GLY A 27 3.89 -10.74 12.89
C GLY A 27 4.48 -10.54 11.51
N MET A 28 5.25 -9.49 11.27
CA MET A 28 5.80 -9.13 9.97
C MET A 28 7.20 -9.73 9.77
N SER A 29 7.35 -10.62 8.80
CA SER A 29 8.68 -11.11 8.39
C SER A 29 9.53 -9.99 7.76
N LYS A 30 10.85 -10.22 7.69
CA LYS A 30 11.76 -9.32 6.95
C LYS A 30 11.32 -9.15 5.48
N VAL A 31 10.85 -10.24 4.85
CA VAL A 31 10.33 -10.21 3.48
C VAL A 31 9.15 -9.25 3.36
N MET A 32 8.20 -9.31 4.29
CA MET A 32 7.05 -8.39 4.30
C MET A 32 7.48 -6.94 4.50
N LYS A 33 8.41 -6.69 5.44
CA LYS A 33 8.91 -5.34 5.69
C LYS A 33 9.56 -4.71 4.45
N HIS A 34 10.42 -5.47 3.77
CA HIS A 34 11.03 -5.02 2.52
C HIS A 34 10.00 -4.83 1.40
N TYR A 35 9.04 -5.76 1.28
CA TYR A 35 7.96 -5.67 0.29
C TYR A 35 7.12 -4.39 0.49
N MET A 36 6.69 -4.12 1.73
CA MET A 36 5.93 -2.91 2.06
C MET A 36 6.74 -1.63 1.86
N ALA A 37 8.03 -1.65 2.19
CA ALA A 37 8.93 -0.53 1.91
C ALA A 37 9.04 -0.24 0.41
N GLY A 38 9.07 -1.28 -0.42
CA GLY A 38 9.01 -1.15 -1.88
C GLY A 38 7.72 -0.51 -2.35
N LEU A 39 6.57 -0.98 -1.86
CA LEU A 39 5.28 -0.38 -2.18
C LEU A 39 5.25 1.12 -1.84
N LEU A 40 5.73 1.51 -0.65
CA LEU A 40 5.79 2.91 -0.22
C LEU A 40 6.73 3.74 -1.12
N SER A 41 7.93 3.23 -1.39
CA SER A 41 8.95 3.95 -2.18
C SER A 41 8.49 4.23 -3.61
N TYR A 42 7.83 3.27 -4.23
CA TYR A 42 7.37 3.37 -5.62
C TYR A 42 5.90 3.79 -5.77
N THR A 43 5.26 4.22 -4.68
CA THR A 43 3.83 4.61 -4.72
C THR A 43 3.55 5.66 -5.78
N SER A 44 4.39 6.69 -5.90
CA SER A 44 4.17 7.75 -6.89
C SER A 44 4.09 7.18 -8.31
N ASP A 45 5.01 6.29 -8.66
CA ASP A 45 5.11 5.70 -9.99
C ASP A 45 3.98 4.71 -10.27
N ILE A 46 3.63 3.86 -9.27
CA ILE A 46 2.54 2.89 -9.44
C ILE A 46 1.16 3.53 -9.39
N THR A 47 1.02 4.75 -8.85
CA THR A 47 -0.27 5.46 -8.81
C THR A 47 -0.85 5.67 -10.21
N PHE A 48 -0.03 5.81 -11.23
CA PHE A 48 -0.46 5.85 -12.64
C PHE A 48 -1.33 4.65 -13.03
N PHE A 49 -1.02 3.46 -12.53
CA PHE A 49 -1.78 2.23 -12.79
C PHE A 49 -2.97 2.05 -11.83
N LEU A 50 -2.90 2.64 -10.64
CA LEU A 50 -3.95 2.56 -9.61
C LEU A 50 -5.05 3.60 -9.82
N ALA A 51 -4.74 4.72 -10.46
CA ALA A 51 -5.62 5.85 -10.74
C ALA A 51 -5.38 6.35 -12.19
N PRO A 52 -5.83 5.58 -13.21
CA PRO A 52 -5.39 5.76 -14.60
C PRO A 52 -6.05 6.92 -15.34
N TYR A 53 -7.08 7.54 -14.77
CA TYR A 53 -7.84 8.59 -15.44
C TYR A 53 -7.81 9.91 -14.66
N VAL A 54 -8.00 11.02 -15.36
CA VAL A 54 -8.05 12.37 -14.75
C VAL A 54 -9.07 12.44 -13.59
N ASN A 55 -10.20 11.78 -13.74
CA ASN A 55 -11.24 11.77 -12.71
C ASN A 55 -10.94 10.85 -11.52
N SER A 56 -10.02 9.88 -11.66
CA SER A 56 -9.63 8.97 -10.57
C SER A 56 -9.10 9.74 -9.36
N TYR A 57 -8.39 10.83 -9.58
CA TYR A 57 -7.75 11.65 -8.55
C TYR A 57 -8.74 12.45 -7.69
N LYS A 58 -9.96 12.68 -8.17
CA LYS A 58 -11.03 13.34 -7.41
C LYS A 58 -11.47 12.55 -6.17
N ARG A 59 -11.08 11.25 -6.10
CA ARG A 59 -11.37 10.39 -4.96
C ARG A 59 -10.45 10.67 -3.77
N PHE A 60 -9.25 11.18 -3.98
CA PHE A 60 -8.26 11.43 -2.92
C PHE A 60 -8.63 12.69 -2.12
N ALA A 61 -9.64 12.57 -1.27
CA ALA A 61 -10.14 13.66 -0.46
C ALA A 61 -10.20 13.29 1.02
N LYS A 62 -9.83 14.22 1.90
CA LYS A 62 -9.89 14.04 3.36
C LYS A 62 -11.32 13.71 3.82
N GLY A 63 -11.44 12.84 4.83
CA GLY A 63 -12.73 12.46 5.42
C GLY A 63 -13.55 11.45 4.61
N THR A 64 -13.01 10.92 3.52
CA THR A 64 -13.71 9.95 2.65
C THR A 64 -13.20 8.52 2.80
N PHE A 65 -12.28 8.27 3.75
CA PHE A 65 -11.49 7.04 3.85
C PHE A 65 -10.66 6.69 2.59
N ALA A 66 -10.61 7.57 1.59
CA ALA A 66 -9.65 7.50 0.53
C ALA A 66 -8.31 8.05 1.04
N PRO A 67 -7.18 7.34 0.84
CA PRO A 67 -5.90 7.82 1.32
C PRO A 67 -5.45 9.05 0.54
N THR A 68 -4.73 9.94 1.21
CA THR A 68 -4.12 11.12 0.57
C THR A 68 -2.60 11.13 0.71
N ARG A 69 -2.04 10.20 1.51
CA ARG A 69 -0.61 10.16 1.84
C ARG A 69 0.01 8.80 1.57
N ILE A 70 1.27 8.82 1.21
CA ILE A 70 2.11 7.63 1.04
C ILE A 70 2.60 7.22 2.43
N ILE A 71 1.82 6.40 3.10
CA ILE A 71 2.09 5.97 4.47
C ILE A 71 1.43 4.61 4.74
N TRP A 72 2.00 3.87 5.69
CA TRP A 72 1.39 2.65 6.18
C TRP A 72 1.01 2.75 7.66
N SER A 73 0.06 1.96 8.08
CA SER A 73 -0.41 1.91 9.46
C SER A 73 -1.06 0.56 9.77
N VAL A 74 -1.09 0.22 11.07
CA VAL A 74 -1.73 -1.01 11.54
C VAL A 74 -3.23 -0.79 11.62
N ASP A 75 -3.98 -1.60 10.88
CA ASP A 75 -5.44 -1.65 10.85
C ASP A 75 -6.16 -0.29 10.69
N ASN A 76 -5.54 0.64 9.99
CA ASN A 76 -5.99 2.02 9.83
C ASN A 76 -6.51 2.28 8.40
N ARG A 77 -7.77 2.67 8.28
CA ARG A 77 -8.45 2.90 7.00
C ARG A 77 -8.13 4.24 6.35
N THR A 78 -7.40 5.13 7.01
CA THR A 78 -6.96 6.42 6.43
C THR A 78 -5.60 6.34 5.77
N ALA A 79 -4.84 5.24 6.00
CA ALA A 79 -3.53 5.01 5.40
C ALA A 79 -3.61 4.53 3.94
N GLY A 80 -2.61 4.85 3.14
CA GLY A 80 -2.45 4.32 1.77
C GLY A 80 -2.22 2.82 1.74
N PHE A 81 -1.42 2.34 2.70
CA PHE A 81 -1.19 0.91 2.93
C PHE A 81 -1.56 0.54 4.37
N ARG A 82 -2.41 -0.46 4.49
CA ARG A 82 -2.89 -0.94 5.78
C ARG A 82 -2.35 -2.33 6.05
N LEU A 83 -1.69 -2.50 7.20
CA LEU A 83 -1.36 -3.81 7.72
C LEU A 83 -2.62 -4.45 8.29
N CYS A 84 -3.03 -5.58 7.74
CA CYS A 84 -4.16 -6.36 8.22
C CYS A 84 -3.68 -7.66 8.84
N GLY A 85 -4.37 -8.14 9.89
CA GLY A 85 -4.05 -9.40 10.54
C GLY A 85 -2.75 -9.38 11.34
N ALA A 86 -2.35 -8.21 11.88
CA ALA A 86 -1.15 -8.07 12.70
C ALA A 86 -1.08 -9.14 13.81
N GLY A 87 0.12 -9.70 14.02
CA GLY A 87 0.37 -10.73 15.03
C GLY A 87 -0.18 -12.11 14.69
N SER A 88 -0.72 -12.34 13.51
CA SER A 88 -1.31 -13.62 13.12
C SER A 88 -0.77 -14.14 11.78
N LYS A 89 -0.98 -15.44 11.51
CA LYS A 89 -0.66 -16.08 10.22
C LYS A 89 -1.42 -15.48 9.02
N ASN A 90 -2.43 -14.65 9.28
CA ASN A 90 -3.22 -13.97 8.25
C ASN A 90 -2.69 -12.57 7.91
N VAL A 91 -1.48 -12.24 8.38
CA VAL A 91 -0.84 -10.96 8.11
C VAL A 91 -0.69 -10.73 6.60
N ARG A 92 -1.12 -9.53 6.18
CA ARG A 92 -1.12 -9.13 4.77
C ARG A 92 -1.13 -7.61 4.63
N VAL A 93 -0.75 -7.11 3.48
CA VAL A 93 -0.87 -5.69 3.15
C VAL A 93 -2.10 -5.43 2.30
N GLU A 94 -2.84 -4.39 2.63
CA GLU A 94 -3.94 -3.83 1.83
C GLU A 94 -3.48 -2.52 1.20
N CYS A 95 -3.41 -2.47 -0.13
CA CYS A 95 -3.27 -1.20 -0.86
C CYS A 95 -4.66 -0.58 -1.03
N ARG A 96 -4.82 0.65 -0.55
CA ARG A 96 -6.10 1.38 -0.52
C ARG A 96 -6.17 2.51 -1.55
N ILE A 97 -5.11 2.67 -2.35
CA ILE A 97 -4.97 3.78 -3.31
C ILE A 97 -5.82 3.55 -4.56
N GLY A 98 -5.99 2.30 -4.99
CA GLY A 98 -6.66 1.96 -6.24
C GLY A 98 -8.12 2.40 -6.31
N GLY A 99 -8.53 2.91 -7.46
CA GLY A 99 -9.91 3.16 -7.83
C GLY A 99 -10.55 1.97 -8.54
N SER A 100 -11.87 1.89 -8.56
CA SER A 100 -12.60 0.82 -9.28
C SER A 100 -12.46 0.89 -10.80
N ASP A 101 -11.93 1.99 -11.30
CA ASP A 101 -11.64 2.28 -12.69
C ASP A 101 -10.25 1.80 -13.15
N MET A 102 -9.44 1.23 -12.25
CA MET A 102 -8.13 0.68 -12.61
C MET A 102 -8.27 -0.60 -13.44
N ASN A 103 -7.27 -0.85 -14.30
CA ASN A 103 -7.08 -2.17 -14.89
C ASN A 103 -6.44 -3.10 -13.84
N PRO A 104 -7.12 -4.17 -13.38
CA PRO A 104 -6.63 -5.00 -12.28
C PRO A 104 -5.31 -5.72 -12.62
N TYR A 105 -5.10 -6.12 -13.86
CA TYR A 105 -3.86 -6.79 -14.27
C TYR A 105 -2.66 -5.85 -14.18
N LEU A 106 -2.78 -4.62 -14.67
CA LEU A 106 -1.71 -3.63 -14.62
C LEU A 106 -1.47 -3.16 -13.17
N ALA A 107 -2.54 -2.89 -12.43
CA ALA A 107 -2.45 -2.43 -11.04
C ALA A 107 -1.81 -3.48 -10.12
N ILE A 108 -2.16 -4.76 -10.27
CA ILE A 108 -1.56 -5.86 -9.49
C ILE A 108 -0.10 -6.06 -9.91
N ALA A 109 0.20 -6.09 -11.21
CA ALA A 109 1.57 -6.24 -11.71
C ALA A 109 2.49 -5.13 -11.22
N ALA A 110 2.04 -3.87 -11.25
CA ALA A 110 2.80 -2.71 -10.75
C ALA A 110 3.09 -2.82 -9.25
N GLN A 111 2.12 -3.23 -8.45
CA GLN A 111 2.30 -3.43 -7.01
C GLN A 111 3.27 -4.59 -6.70
N ILE A 112 3.15 -5.71 -7.42
CA ILE A 112 4.07 -6.84 -7.25
C ILE A 112 5.50 -6.41 -7.62
N ALA A 113 5.68 -5.72 -8.75
CA ALA A 113 6.99 -5.22 -9.18
C ALA A 113 7.62 -4.28 -8.12
N ALA A 114 6.84 -3.33 -7.59
CA ALA A 114 7.28 -2.43 -6.53
C ALA A 114 7.68 -3.20 -5.25
N GLY A 115 6.87 -4.17 -4.85
CA GLY A 115 7.16 -5.01 -3.68
C GLY A 115 8.41 -5.87 -3.85
N ILE A 116 8.58 -6.50 -5.02
CA ILE A 116 9.78 -7.29 -5.35
C ILE A 116 11.03 -6.40 -5.35
N ALA A 117 10.98 -5.22 -5.98
CA ALA A 117 12.08 -4.27 -5.96
C ALA A 117 12.46 -3.87 -4.52
N GLY A 118 11.49 -3.75 -3.62
CA GLY A 118 11.73 -3.53 -2.20
C GLY A 118 12.49 -4.68 -1.54
N ILE A 119 12.15 -5.93 -1.86
CA ILE A 119 12.85 -7.12 -1.36
C ILE A 119 14.28 -7.18 -1.92
N GLU A 120 14.46 -7.04 -3.23
CA GLU A 120 15.75 -7.14 -3.91
C GLU A 120 16.73 -6.06 -3.42
N ASN A 121 16.24 -4.84 -3.24
CA ASN A 121 17.04 -3.71 -2.75
C ASN A 121 17.10 -3.63 -1.21
N LYS A 122 16.45 -4.55 -0.49
CA LYS A 122 16.41 -4.60 0.98
C LYS A 122 16.01 -3.27 1.59
N LEU A 123 15.00 -2.61 1.01
CA LEU A 123 14.53 -1.31 1.47
C LEU A 123 14.03 -1.39 2.91
N LEU A 124 14.36 -0.38 3.71
CA LEU A 124 13.95 -0.33 5.10
C LEU A 124 12.56 0.27 5.22
N LEU A 125 11.74 -0.34 6.07
CA LEU A 125 10.39 0.12 6.36
C LEU A 125 10.43 1.08 7.55
N ASP A 126 9.86 2.26 7.37
CA ASP A 126 9.66 3.23 8.47
C ASP A 126 8.62 2.73 9.48
N GLU A 127 8.59 3.36 10.67
CA GLU A 127 7.60 3.06 11.68
C GLU A 127 6.16 3.33 11.20
N PRO A 128 5.17 2.55 11.68
CA PRO A 128 3.78 2.76 11.31
C PRO A 128 3.24 4.09 11.82
N ALA A 129 2.49 4.78 10.99
CA ALA A 129 1.75 5.95 11.43
C ALA A 129 0.67 5.57 12.44
N LYS A 130 0.36 6.50 13.36
CA LYS A 130 -0.67 6.36 14.37
C LYS A 130 -1.75 7.43 14.20
N GLY A 131 -2.97 7.09 14.56
CA GLY A 131 -4.10 8.01 14.53
C GLY A 131 -4.57 8.39 13.11
N ASP A 132 -5.17 9.56 12.97
CA ASP A 132 -5.62 10.07 11.68
C ASP A 132 -4.45 10.56 10.83
N VAL A 133 -4.15 9.81 9.76
CA VAL A 133 -3.00 10.09 8.88
C VAL A 133 -3.28 11.13 7.80
N TYR A 134 -4.48 11.72 7.74
CA TYR A 134 -4.72 12.88 6.89
C TYR A 134 -3.92 14.11 7.32
N GLN A 135 -3.55 14.16 8.61
CA GLN A 135 -2.76 15.21 9.22
C GLN A 135 -1.33 14.73 9.42
N GLY A 136 -0.40 15.14 8.64
CA GLY A 136 1.00 14.73 8.77
C GLY A 136 1.85 15.41 7.71
N ASN A 137 3.17 15.21 7.78
CA ASN A 137 4.14 15.80 6.84
C ASN A 137 4.71 14.75 5.87
N THR A 138 4.13 13.55 5.79
CA THR A 138 4.58 12.53 4.83
C THR A 138 4.20 12.91 3.41
N LYS A 139 4.92 12.35 2.45
CA LYS A 139 4.69 12.59 1.01
C LYS A 139 3.22 12.33 0.64
N MET A 140 2.65 13.22 -0.13
CA MET A 140 1.29 13.07 -0.67
C MET A 140 1.30 12.04 -1.81
N ILE A 141 0.18 11.33 -1.95
CA ILE A 141 -0.12 10.62 -3.19
C ILE A 141 -0.25 11.67 -4.31
N PRO A 142 0.23 11.41 -5.54
CA PRO A 142 0.04 12.33 -6.65
C PRO A 142 -1.40 12.85 -6.72
N ALA A 143 -1.57 14.15 -6.86
CA ALA A 143 -2.89 14.79 -6.87
C ALA A 143 -3.52 14.82 -8.27
N SER A 144 -2.77 14.45 -9.29
CA SER A 144 -3.21 14.44 -10.68
C SER A 144 -2.53 13.35 -11.50
N LEU A 145 -3.14 12.97 -12.62
CA LEU A 145 -2.55 12.05 -13.59
C LEU A 145 -1.20 12.57 -14.13
N ARG A 146 -1.05 13.90 -14.24
CA ARG A 146 0.20 14.52 -14.69
C ARG A 146 1.33 14.30 -13.67
N GLU A 147 1.04 14.36 -12.39
CA GLU A 147 2.03 14.15 -11.33
C GLU A 147 2.39 12.67 -11.16
N ALA A 148 1.50 11.74 -11.52
CA ALA A 148 1.73 10.31 -11.47
C ALA A 148 2.45 9.76 -12.72
N LYS A 149 2.59 10.56 -13.78
CA LYS A 149 3.27 10.23 -15.05
C LYS A 149 4.73 10.65 -15.00
#